data_8e72776108919f4b59c6faa45f4635ae
#
_entry.id   8e72776108919f4b59c6faa45f4635ae
#
_cell.length_a   1.000
_cell.length_b   1.000
_cell.length_c   1.000
_cell.angle_alpha   90.00
_cell.angle_beta   90.00
_cell.angle_gamma   90.00
#
_symmetry.space_group_name_H-M   'P 1'
#
loop_
_entity.id
_entity.type
_entity.pdbx_description
1 polymer ?
#
loop_
_entity_poly.entity_id
_entity_poly.type
_entity_poly.pdbx_seq_one_letter_code
_entity_poly.pdbx_strand_id
1 'polypeptide(L)'
;NAHKINESQSCEVNVNCSPVGDSWQDEKDGVARIYIVEGNSAGWCTGSLVNNTSQDCKPYFLTALHCGVNTSSGNMNQWRFYFRYESPNCTNPNSAGTLDDHYIQGCFRLADSNDGGGNSGSDFLLVQLGAASNESFTVNTLKSSDFSAYWNGWKSTTSASQGGAGIHHPAGDIKKISTFNGNTQSTSWGSAGGSHWQLSWSSNSNGHGVTEGGSSGSPLFNNSGQIIGTLTGGSSYCNTP
;
A
#
# COMPACT_ATOMS: atom_id res chain seq x y z
N ASN A 1 18.15 -2.47 -7.88
CA ASN A 1 17.48 -3.38 -8.81
C ASN A 1 15.96 -3.24 -8.65
N ALA A 2 15.26 -2.75 -9.68
CA ALA A 2 13.82 -2.47 -9.61
C ALA A 2 12.95 -3.76 -9.69
N HIS A 3 13.54 -4.86 -10.08
CA HIS A 3 12.86 -6.14 -10.30
C HIS A 3 13.15 -7.10 -9.16
N LYS A 4 12.33 -7.04 -8.11
CA LYS A 4 12.37 -7.99 -6.99
C LYS A 4 11.27 -9.02 -7.14
N ILE A 5 11.61 -10.29 -6.94
CA ILE A 5 10.69 -11.42 -7.00
C ILE A 5 11.18 -12.52 -6.05
N ASN A 6 10.26 -13.17 -5.36
CA ASN A 6 10.55 -14.19 -4.34
C ASN A 6 11.44 -13.67 -3.18
N GLU A 7 11.33 -12.38 -2.86
CA GLU A 7 12.07 -11.74 -1.76
C GLU A 7 11.30 -11.78 -0.44
N SER A 8 9.97 -11.91 -0.53
CA SER A 8 9.08 -12.00 0.63
C SER A 8 9.11 -13.38 1.28
N GLN A 9 8.68 -13.46 2.54
CA GLN A 9 8.60 -14.72 3.27
C GLN A 9 7.63 -15.70 2.62
N SER A 10 7.83 -17.00 2.90
CA SER A 10 7.13 -18.09 2.22
C SER A 10 5.63 -18.20 2.54
N CYS A 11 5.15 -17.57 3.61
CA CYS A 11 3.73 -17.58 3.95
C CYS A 11 2.91 -16.51 3.23
N GLU A 12 3.57 -15.63 2.47
CA GLU A 12 2.88 -14.56 1.76
C GLU A 12 2.01 -15.09 0.63
N VAL A 13 0.78 -14.57 0.55
CA VAL A 13 -0.24 -15.00 -0.40
C VAL A 13 -0.32 -14.01 -1.55
N ASN A 14 -0.20 -14.48 -2.80
CA ASN A 14 -0.37 -13.62 -3.97
C ASN A 14 -1.78 -13.05 -4.02
N VAL A 15 -1.90 -11.76 -4.34
CA VAL A 15 -3.18 -11.03 -4.33
C VAL A 15 -4.26 -11.65 -5.24
N ASN A 16 -3.86 -12.36 -6.29
CA ASN A 16 -4.76 -13.04 -7.22
C ASN A 16 -5.00 -14.53 -6.88
N CYS A 17 -4.65 -14.97 -5.67
CA CYS A 17 -4.97 -16.32 -5.20
C CYS A 17 -6.47 -16.49 -4.96
N SER A 18 -7.12 -17.35 -5.73
CA SER A 18 -8.51 -17.78 -5.45
C SER A 18 -8.52 -18.80 -4.30
N PRO A 19 -9.47 -18.71 -3.35
CA PRO A 19 -10.60 -17.78 -3.32
C PRO A 19 -10.32 -16.45 -2.59
N VAL A 20 -9.18 -16.29 -1.92
CA VAL A 20 -8.92 -15.13 -1.05
C VAL A 20 -8.88 -13.82 -1.84
N GLY A 21 -8.22 -13.81 -2.98
CA GLY A 21 -8.10 -12.63 -3.84
C GLY A 21 -9.38 -12.25 -4.59
N ASP A 22 -10.33 -13.17 -4.74
CA ASP A 22 -11.48 -12.98 -5.63
C ASP A 22 -12.36 -11.78 -5.25
N SER A 23 -12.42 -11.46 -3.96
CA SER A 23 -13.23 -10.35 -3.43
C SER A 23 -12.50 -8.99 -3.40
N TRP A 24 -11.24 -8.92 -3.87
CA TRP A 24 -10.38 -7.75 -3.74
C TRP A 24 -9.85 -7.24 -5.08
N GLN A 25 -10.52 -7.56 -6.17
CA GLN A 25 -10.02 -7.28 -7.50
C GLN A 25 -10.05 -5.78 -7.86
N ASP A 26 -11.01 -5.02 -7.36
CA ASP A 26 -11.04 -3.57 -7.54
C ASP A 26 -10.01 -2.91 -6.63
N GLU A 27 -9.98 -3.26 -5.35
CA GLU A 27 -9.12 -2.63 -4.36
C GLU A 27 -7.62 -2.80 -4.69
N LYS A 28 -7.20 -3.99 -5.16
CA LYS A 28 -5.82 -4.26 -5.53
C LYS A 28 -5.32 -3.36 -6.65
N ASP A 29 -6.19 -2.97 -7.59
CA ASP A 29 -5.84 -2.13 -8.73
C ASP A 29 -5.58 -0.67 -8.32
N GLY A 30 -5.98 -0.28 -7.12
CA GLY A 30 -5.58 1.00 -6.50
C GLY A 30 -4.27 0.94 -5.73
N VAL A 31 -3.76 -0.25 -5.40
CA VAL A 31 -2.54 -0.40 -4.59
C VAL A 31 -1.30 -0.45 -5.48
N ALA A 32 -0.27 0.31 -5.10
CA ALA A 32 1.00 0.32 -5.82
C ALA A 32 2.20 0.07 -4.90
N ARG A 33 3.20 -0.61 -5.46
CA ARG A 33 4.57 -0.65 -4.94
C ARG A 33 5.25 0.68 -5.20
N ILE A 34 5.87 1.26 -4.18
CA ILE A 34 6.57 2.54 -4.30
C ILE A 34 8.08 2.28 -4.24
N TYR A 35 8.80 2.69 -5.28
CA TYR A 35 10.25 2.87 -5.20
C TYR A 35 10.51 4.28 -4.66
N ILE A 36 10.98 4.36 -3.43
CA ILE A 36 11.30 5.63 -2.78
C ILE A 36 12.77 5.98 -2.95
N VAL A 37 13.05 7.27 -3.09
CA VAL A 37 14.41 7.83 -3.14
C VAL A 37 14.49 8.88 -2.04
N GLU A 38 15.51 8.77 -1.18
CA GLU A 38 15.80 9.70 -0.10
C GLU A 38 17.31 9.94 -0.03
N GLY A 39 17.73 11.11 -0.47
CA GLY A 39 19.17 11.42 -0.61
C GLY A 39 19.86 10.44 -1.56
N ASN A 40 20.84 9.71 -1.05
CA ASN A 40 21.60 8.69 -1.79
C ASN A 40 21.08 7.26 -1.53
N SER A 41 20.01 7.14 -0.78
CA SER A 41 19.40 5.86 -0.43
C SER A 41 18.12 5.64 -1.22
N ALA A 42 17.75 4.37 -1.39
CA ALA A 42 16.49 3.97 -1.98
C ALA A 42 15.89 2.80 -1.22
N GLY A 43 14.57 2.71 -1.23
CA GLY A 43 13.83 1.67 -0.53
C GLY A 43 12.49 1.38 -1.18
N TRP A 44 11.72 0.53 -0.52
CA TRP A 44 10.39 0.13 -0.95
C TRP A 44 9.36 0.48 0.11
N CYS A 45 8.23 0.97 -0.35
CA CYS A 45 7.01 1.13 0.42
C CYS A 45 5.82 0.71 -0.44
N THR A 46 4.66 0.76 0.16
CA THR A 46 3.37 0.51 -0.48
C THR A 46 2.43 1.68 -0.22
N GLY A 47 1.43 1.85 -1.03
CA GLY A 47 0.35 2.81 -0.78
C GLY A 47 -0.81 2.57 -1.73
N SER A 48 -1.79 3.46 -1.71
CA SER A 48 -3.00 3.32 -2.52
C SER A 48 -3.50 4.64 -3.08
N LEU A 49 -3.97 4.61 -4.32
CA LEU A 49 -4.86 5.65 -4.84
C LEU A 49 -6.10 5.74 -3.96
N VAL A 50 -6.51 6.95 -3.64
CA VAL A 50 -7.69 7.22 -2.83
C VAL A 50 -8.65 8.16 -3.53
N ASN A 51 -9.94 7.84 -3.41
CA ASN A 51 -11.01 8.70 -3.88
C ASN A 51 -11.14 9.94 -2.99
N ASN A 52 -11.86 10.93 -3.46
CA ASN A 52 -12.23 12.11 -2.69
C ASN A 52 -13.73 12.39 -2.80
N THR A 53 -14.23 13.30 -1.99
CA THR A 53 -15.68 13.63 -1.94
C THR A 53 -16.20 14.29 -3.23
N SER A 54 -15.33 14.86 -4.05
CA SER A 54 -15.69 15.42 -5.34
C SER A 54 -15.78 14.37 -6.46
N GLN A 55 -15.25 13.16 -6.22
CA GLN A 55 -15.19 12.05 -7.19
C GLN A 55 -14.63 12.46 -8.57
N ASP A 56 -13.61 13.34 -8.54
CA ASP A 56 -13.02 13.94 -9.73
C ASP A 56 -11.81 13.17 -10.28
N CYS A 57 -11.52 12.00 -9.69
CA CYS A 57 -10.40 11.13 -10.05
C CYS A 57 -9.02 11.81 -9.94
N LYS A 58 -8.86 12.84 -9.13
CA LYS A 58 -7.53 13.37 -8.85
C LYS A 58 -6.61 12.26 -8.37
N PRO A 59 -5.34 12.25 -8.80
CA PRO A 59 -4.44 11.14 -8.52
C PRO A 59 -3.84 11.23 -7.09
N TYR A 60 -4.73 11.33 -6.10
CA TYR A 60 -4.35 11.32 -4.69
C TYR A 60 -3.92 9.93 -4.28
N PHE A 61 -2.77 9.87 -3.59
CA PHE A 61 -2.17 8.62 -3.19
C PHE A 61 -1.77 8.68 -1.72
N LEU A 62 -2.25 7.71 -0.95
CA LEU A 62 -2.02 7.61 0.49
C LEU A 62 -0.97 6.55 0.80
N THR A 63 0.01 6.90 1.64
CA THR A 63 1.06 6.01 2.15
C THR A 63 1.44 6.41 3.58
N ALA A 64 2.49 5.84 4.14
CA ALA A 64 3.01 6.21 5.46
C ALA A 64 3.99 7.38 5.40
N LEU A 65 3.98 8.24 6.41
CA LEU A 65 4.91 9.37 6.50
C LEU A 65 6.36 8.90 6.66
N HIS A 66 6.61 7.82 7.41
CA HIS A 66 7.97 7.30 7.58
C HIS A 66 8.62 6.82 6.26
N CYS A 67 7.83 6.57 5.20
CA CYS A 67 8.36 6.30 3.86
C CYS A 67 9.05 7.52 3.23
N GLY A 68 8.74 8.72 3.68
CA GLY A 68 9.25 9.95 3.07
C GLY A 68 9.38 11.14 4.02
N VAL A 69 9.56 10.91 5.32
CA VAL A 69 9.59 11.97 6.35
C VAL A 69 10.61 13.07 6.05
N ASN A 70 11.80 12.70 5.56
CA ASN A 70 12.89 13.63 5.23
C ASN A 70 13.08 13.82 3.72
N THR A 71 12.16 13.30 2.90
CA THR A 71 12.33 13.33 1.44
C THR A 71 12.08 14.72 0.87
N SER A 72 13.06 15.25 0.15
CA SER A 72 12.94 16.51 -0.57
C SER A 72 11.99 16.39 -1.76
N SER A 73 11.44 17.53 -2.23
CA SER A 73 10.62 17.56 -3.45
C SER A 73 11.40 17.05 -4.69
N GLY A 74 12.70 17.31 -4.78
CA GLY A 74 13.55 16.78 -5.85
C GLY A 74 13.66 15.26 -5.84
N ASN A 75 13.72 14.66 -4.65
CA ASN A 75 13.72 13.21 -4.49
C ASN A 75 12.33 12.61 -4.77
N MET A 76 11.24 13.27 -4.33
CA MET A 76 9.87 12.83 -4.63
C MET A 76 9.58 12.79 -6.13
N ASN A 77 10.20 13.64 -6.95
CA ASN A 77 10.11 13.59 -8.41
C ASN A 77 10.75 12.33 -9.02
N GLN A 78 11.53 11.58 -8.25
CA GLN A 78 12.18 10.34 -8.67
C GLN A 78 11.43 9.09 -8.17
N TRP A 79 10.45 9.24 -7.29
CA TRP A 79 9.64 8.13 -6.82
C TRP A 79 8.90 7.49 -8.00
N ARG A 80 8.72 6.15 -7.92
CA ARG A 80 8.01 5.39 -8.96
C ARG A 80 6.93 4.53 -8.33
N PHE A 81 5.75 4.56 -8.91
CA PHE A 81 4.54 3.91 -8.41
C PHE A 81 4.10 2.83 -9.39
N TYR A 82 4.34 1.55 -9.06
CA TYR A 82 4.06 0.38 -9.89
C TYR A 82 2.72 -0.24 -9.47
N PHE A 83 1.70 -0.12 -10.29
CA PHE A 83 0.35 -0.56 -9.95
C PHE A 83 0.09 -2.03 -10.22
N ARG A 84 0.69 -2.60 -11.24
CA ARG A 84 0.40 -3.97 -11.69
C ARG A 84 1.54 -4.96 -11.45
N TYR A 85 2.41 -4.65 -10.52
CA TYR A 85 3.51 -5.53 -10.16
C TYR A 85 3.01 -6.71 -9.30
N GLU A 86 2.35 -7.67 -9.95
CA GLU A 86 1.66 -8.78 -9.31
C GLU A 86 1.71 -10.06 -10.17
N SER A 87 1.59 -11.23 -9.54
CA SER A 87 1.34 -12.46 -10.26
C SER A 87 -0.11 -12.55 -10.72
N PRO A 88 -0.40 -13.07 -11.91
CA PRO A 88 -1.78 -13.25 -12.36
C PRO A 88 -2.55 -14.35 -11.62
N ASN A 89 -1.88 -15.12 -10.76
CA ASN A 89 -2.47 -16.25 -10.01
C ASN A 89 -1.68 -16.55 -8.72
N CYS A 90 -1.93 -17.69 -8.09
CA CYS A 90 -1.24 -18.14 -6.88
C CYS A 90 0.24 -18.48 -7.07
N THR A 91 0.68 -18.78 -8.27
CA THR A 91 2.06 -19.21 -8.53
C THR A 91 2.96 -17.99 -8.67
N ASN A 92 4.07 -17.97 -7.97
CA ASN A 92 5.08 -16.95 -8.19
C ASN A 92 5.70 -17.12 -9.58
N PRO A 93 5.87 -16.03 -10.36
CA PRO A 93 6.56 -16.12 -11.64
C PRO A 93 8.02 -16.55 -11.46
N ASN A 94 8.57 -17.22 -12.44
CA ASN A 94 9.99 -17.66 -12.43
C ASN A 94 10.97 -16.52 -12.73
N SER A 95 10.49 -15.40 -13.26
CA SER A 95 11.29 -14.25 -13.64
C SER A 95 10.51 -12.94 -13.51
N ALA A 96 11.14 -11.93 -12.95
CA ALA A 96 10.57 -10.59 -12.88
C ALA A 96 10.36 -9.92 -14.25
N GLY A 97 11.08 -10.35 -15.27
CA GLY A 97 10.93 -9.83 -16.64
C GLY A 97 9.62 -10.21 -17.34
N THR A 98 8.78 -11.04 -16.70
CA THR A 98 7.43 -11.39 -17.18
C THR A 98 6.34 -10.57 -16.50
N LEU A 99 6.70 -9.74 -15.52
CA LEU A 99 5.77 -8.91 -14.76
C LEU A 99 5.58 -7.56 -15.45
N ASP A 100 4.39 -7.01 -15.27
CA ASP A 100 4.11 -5.63 -15.66
C ASP A 100 4.89 -4.67 -14.76
N ASP A 101 5.76 -3.87 -15.34
CA ASP A 101 6.59 -2.88 -14.65
C ASP A 101 6.27 -1.43 -15.04
N HIS A 102 5.11 -1.17 -15.63
CA HIS A 102 4.64 0.18 -15.88
C HIS A 102 4.48 0.95 -14.57
N TYR A 103 4.94 2.19 -14.56
CA TYR A 103 4.89 3.04 -13.38
C TYR A 103 4.55 4.49 -13.70
N ILE A 104 3.95 5.16 -12.74
CA ILE A 104 3.87 6.62 -12.70
C ILE A 104 5.13 7.13 -12.00
N GLN A 105 5.80 8.12 -12.58
CA GLN A 105 6.97 8.75 -11.97
C GLN A 105 6.62 10.09 -11.38
N GLY A 106 7.14 10.31 -10.17
CA GLY A 106 7.06 11.57 -9.45
C GLY A 106 5.77 11.74 -8.67
N CYS A 107 5.89 12.52 -7.62
CA CYS A 107 4.77 12.98 -6.80
C CYS A 107 5.15 14.28 -6.08
N PHE A 108 4.16 14.91 -5.48
CA PHE A 108 4.39 16.01 -4.54
C PHE A 108 3.49 15.86 -3.32
N ARG A 109 4.02 16.26 -2.17
CA ARG A 109 3.36 16.19 -0.89
C ARG A 109 2.20 17.17 -0.83
N LEU A 110 1.03 16.69 -0.39
CA LEU A 110 -0.16 17.51 -0.15
C LEU A 110 -0.39 17.73 1.35
N ALA A 111 -0.31 16.65 2.12
CA ALA A 111 -0.52 16.66 3.56
C ALA A 111 0.20 15.48 4.23
N ASP A 112 0.50 15.61 5.50
CA ASP A 112 1.04 14.54 6.33
C ASP A 112 0.66 14.75 7.81
N SER A 113 0.93 13.75 8.63
CA SER A 113 0.66 13.79 10.07
C SER A 113 1.63 14.67 10.87
N ASN A 114 2.72 15.13 10.25
CA ASN A 114 3.76 15.95 10.89
C ASN A 114 4.22 15.40 12.26
N ASP A 115 4.43 14.09 12.34
CA ASP A 115 4.68 13.36 13.58
C ASP A 115 6.02 12.61 13.59
N GLY A 116 6.89 12.90 12.62
CA GLY A 116 8.20 12.25 12.51
C GLY A 116 8.13 10.78 12.06
N GLY A 117 7.06 10.38 11.38
CA GLY A 117 6.88 9.01 10.89
C GLY A 117 6.25 8.08 11.93
N GLY A 118 5.14 8.50 12.53
CA GLY A 118 4.35 7.73 13.49
C GLY A 118 4.76 7.89 14.95
N ASN A 119 5.82 8.64 15.25
CA ASN A 119 6.32 8.76 16.63
C ASN A 119 5.34 9.45 17.60
N SER A 120 4.49 10.35 17.10
CA SER A 120 3.55 11.13 17.90
C SER A 120 2.18 11.35 17.24
N GLY A 121 1.87 10.63 16.16
CA GLY A 121 0.61 10.77 15.41
C GLY A 121 0.27 9.51 14.61
N SER A 122 -0.39 9.67 13.48
CA SER A 122 -1.00 8.59 12.69
C SER A 122 -0.17 8.13 11.49
N ASP A 123 1.04 8.67 11.32
CA ASP A 123 2.01 8.24 10.28
C ASP A 123 1.46 8.30 8.84
N PHE A 124 0.53 9.18 8.52
CA PHE A 124 0.05 9.27 7.14
C PHE A 124 0.84 10.28 6.29
N LEU A 125 0.99 9.97 5.02
CA LEU A 125 1.47 10.85 3.97
C LEU A 125 0.52 10.79 2.78
N LEU A 126 -0.08 11.93 2.44
CA LEU A 126 -0.87 12.09 1.22
C LEU A 126 -0.06 12.83 0.18
N VAL A 127 0.10 12.23 -0.98
CA VAL A 127 0.75 12.84 -2.14
C VAL A 127 -0.19 12.90 -3.33
N GLN A 128 0.10 13.76 -4.29
CA GLN A 128 -0.48 13.70 -5.62
C GLN A 128 0.56 13.14 -6.59
N LEU A 129 0.16 12.15 -7.39
CA LEU A 129 1.03 11.52 -8.38
C LEU A 129 1.27 12.43 -9.58
N GLY A 130 2.44 12.29 -10.19
CA GLY A 130 2.87 13.06 -11.34
C GLY A 130 3.27 14.50 -10.98
N ALA A 131 3.47 15.33 -12.00
CA ALA A 131 3.73 16.75 -11.83
C ALA A 131 2.42 17.54 -11.74
N ALA A 132 2.36 18.55 -10.87
CA ALA A 132 1.18 19.40 -10.72
C ALA A 132 0.73 20.07 -12.05
N SER A 133 1.68 20.37 -12.92
CA SER A 133 1.40 20.96 -14.26
C SER A 133 0.82 19.95 -15.26
N ASN A 134 0.73 18.66 -14.90
CA ASN A 134 0.39 17.59 -15.83
C ASN A 134 -0.62 16.57 -15.24
N GLU A 135 -1.48 17.04 -14.33
CA GLU A 135 -2.48 16.21 -13.64
C GLU A 135 -3.35 15.40 -14.59
N SER A 136 -3.89 16.05 -15.63
CA SER A 136 -4.77 15.40 -16.61
C SER A 136 -4.06 14.26 -17.36
N PHE A 137 -2.78 14.40 -17.66
CA PHE A 137 -1.99 13.32 -18.27
C PHE A 137 -1.85 12.15 -17.31
N THR A 138 -1.52 12.41 -16.05
CA THR A 138 -1.40 11.36 -15.02
C THR A 138 -2.73 10.61 -14.83
N VAL A 139 -3.85 11.32 -14.74
CA VAL A 139 -5.18 10.71 -14.62
C VAL A 139 -5.52 9.86 -15.84
N ASN A 140 -5.26 10.33 -17.05
CA ASN A 140 -5.52 9.58 -18.28
C ASN A 140 -4.63 8.33 -18.36
N THR A 141 -3.38 8.42 -17.94
CA THR A 141 -2.46 7.26 -17.86
C THR A 141 -2.99 6.23 -16.88
N LEU A 142 -3.38 6.63 -15.67
CA LEU A 142 -3.95 5.73 -14.65
C LEU A 142 -5.24 5.03 -15.12
N LYS A 143 -6.04 5.70 -15.97
CA LYS A 143 -7.27 5.14 -16.55
C LYS A 143 -7.03 4.28 -17.79
N SER A 144 -5.83 4.28 -18.36
CA SER A 144 -5.51 3.48 -19.54
C SER A 144 -5.56 1.97 -19.23
N SER A 145 -5.64 1.14 -20.28
CA SER A 145 -5.62 -0.32 -20.17
C SER A 145 -4.35 -0.86 -19.50
N ASP A 146 -3.24 -0.12 -19.60
CA ASP A 146 -1.95 -0.52 -19.04
C ASP A 146 -1.94 -0.44 -17.51
N PHE A 147 -2.73 0.48 -16.95
CA PHE A 147 -2.85 0.65 -15.51
C PHE A 147 -4.17 0.12 -14.97
N SER A 148 -5.30 0.45 -15.60
CA SER A 148 -6.66 0.14 -15.13
C SER A 148 -6.84 0.45 -13.64
N ALA A 149 -6.27 1.58 -13.18
CA ALA A 149 -6.17 1.88 -11.78
C ALA A 149 -7.52 2.20 -11.15
N TYR A 150 -7.71 1.76 -9.91
CA TYR A 150 -8.91 1.97 -9.13
C TYR A 150 -8.67 2.99 -8.00
N TRP A 151 -9.60 3.93 -7.79
CA TRP A 151 -9.56 4.90 -6.70
C TRP A 151 -10.29 4.35 -5.48
N ASN A 152 -9.55 3.83 -4.52
CA ASN A 152 -10.09 3.19 -3.33
C ASN A 152 -10.93 4.15 -2.48
N GLY A 153 -12.06 3.64 -2.00
CA GLY A 153 -12.87 4.30 -0.99
C GLY A 153 -12.21 4.25 0.39
N TRP A 154 -12.60 5.15 1.27
CA TRP A 154 -12.07 5.23 2.63
C TRP A 154 -13.16 5.55 3.64
N LYS A 155 -12.88 5.24 4.90
CA LYS A 155 -13.79 5.48 6.03
C LYS A 155 -13.05 6.22 7.13
N SER A 156 -13.51 7.44 7.44
CA SER A 156 -12.90 8.30 8.46
C SER A 156 -13.42 8.08 9.89
N THR A 157 -14.34 7.13 10.09
CA THR A 157 -14.87 6.89 11.44
C THR A 157 -13.90 6.04 12.27
N THR A 158 -13.89 6.28 13.58
CA THR A 158 -13.08 5.55 14.55
C THR A 158 -13.70 4.21 15.00
N SER A 159 -14.61 3.64 14.19
CA SER A 159 -15.21 2.35 14.49
C SER A 159 -14.27 1.22 14.09
N ALA A 160 -14.04 0.29 15.01
CA ALA A 160 -13.26 -0.93 14.75
C ALA A 160 -13.84 -1.73 13.59
N SER A 161 -12.98 -2.33 12.76
CA SER A 161 -13.38 -3.30 11.75
C SER A 161 -13.39 -4.70 12.34
N GLN A 162 -14.35 -5.52 11.90
CA GLN A 162 -14.50 -6.93 12.31
C GLN A 162 -13.89 -7.90 11.31
N GLY A 163 -12.86 -7.49 10.60
CA GLY A 163 -12.18 -8.23 9.56
C GLY A 163 -11.87 -7.36 8.36
N GLY A 164 -11.11 -7.94 7.43
CA GLY A 164 -10.69 -7.26 6.22
C GLY A 164 -9.37 -7.79 5.68
N ALA A 165 -8.67 -6.95 4.92
CA ALA A 165 -7.41 -7.31 4.31
C ALA A 165 -6.41 -6.14 4.27
N GLY A 166 -5.13 -6.47 4.28
CA GLY A 166 -4.05 -5.60 3.83
C GLY A 166 -3.56 -6.07 2.47
N ILE A 167 -3.39 -5.15 1.52
CA ILE A 167 -2.81 -5.44 0.21
C ILE A 167 -1.49 -4.66 0.11
N HIS A 168 -0.38 -5.39 -0.11
CA HIS A 168 0.95 -4.82 0.11
C HIS A 168 2.02 -5.44 -0.78
N HIS A 169 3.23 -4.86 -0.72
CA HIS A 169 4.42 -5.32 -1.44
C HIS A 169 5.56 -5.63 -0.45
N PRO A 170 5.50 -6.78 0.25
CA PRO A 170 6.49 -7.16 1.25
C PRO A 170 7.86 -7.34 0.59
N ALA A 171 8.92 -6.83 1.22
CA ALA A 171 10.28 -6.79 0.70
C ALA A 171 10.44 -6.12 -0.68
N GLY A 172 9.43 -5.38 -1.14
CA GLY A 172 9.34 -4.86 -2.51
C GLY A 172 9.05 -5.94 -3.56
N ASP A 173 8.55 -7.10 -3.14
CA ASP A 173 8.12 -8.23 -3.98
C ASP A 173 6.79 -7.93 -4.68
N ILE A 174 6.31 -8.90 -5.45
CA ILE A 174 4.99 -8.85 -6.10
C ILE A 174 3.88 -8.64 -5.08
N LYS A 175 2.77 -8.07 -5.53
CA LYS A 175 1.61 -7.73 -4.69
C LYS A 175 1.05 -8.94 -3.96
N LYS A 176 0.89 -8.80 -2.65
CA LYS A 176 0.40 -9.82 -1.72
C LYS A 176 -0.84 -9.35 -0.99
N ILE A 177 -1.54 -10.30 -0.38
CA ILE A 177 -2.71 -10.06 0.45
C ILE A 177 -2.59 -10.81 1.77
N SER A 178 -2.84 -10.10 2.88
CA SER A 178 -2.94 -10.66 4.23
C SER A 178 -4.33 -10.35 4.77
N THR A 179 -4.97 -11.32 5.41
CA THR A 179 -6.35 -11.20 5.90
C THR A 179 -6.43 -11.25 7.41
N PHE A 180 -7.45 -10.62 7.99
CA PHE A 180 -7.74 -10.69 9.42
C PHE A 180 -9.25 -10.86 9.64
N ASN A 181 -9.63 -11.63 10.66
CA ASN A 181 -11.03 -11.99 11.00
C ASN A 181 -11.43 -11.52 12.39
N GLY A 182 -10.54 -10.87 13.13
CA GLY A 182 -10.82 -10.30 14.45
C GLY A 182 -11.10 -8.82 14.40
N ASN A 183 -11.54 -8.26 15.51
CA ASN A 183 -11.72 -6.82 15.64
C ASN A 183 -10.36 -6.10 15.66
N THR A 184 -10.25 -5.02 14.90
CA THR A 184 -9.15 -4.06 15.11
C THR A 184 -9.30 -3.41 16.48
N GLN A 185 -8.18 -3.16 17.16
CA GLN A 185 -8.15 -2.52 18.48
C GLN A 185 -7.44 -1.18 18.38
N SER A 186 -8.02 -0.15 19.00
CA SER A 186 -7.36 1.15 19.09
C SER A 186 -6.12 1.02 19.99
N THR A 187 -4.99 1.46 19.50
CA THR A 187 -3.71 1.38 20.19
C THR A 187 -2.86 2.62 19.99
N SER A 188 -1.72 2.66 20.64
CA SER A 188 -0.71 3.68 20.49
C SER A 188 0.47 3.15 19.70
N TRP A 189 1.07 4.01 18.91
CA TRP A 189 2.40 3.83 18.36
C TRP A 189 3.24 5.02 18.78
N GLY A 190 4.45 4.78 19.31
CA GLY A 190 5.21 5.85 19.91
C GLY A 190 4.47 6.52 21.08
N SER A 191 4.37 7.85 21.08
CA SER A 191 3.71 8.63 22.14
C SER A 191 2.23 8.96 21.87
N ALA A 192 1.71 8.63 20.67
CA ALA A 192 0.35 9.00 20.27
C ALA A 192 -0.68 7.97 20.72
N GLY A 193 -1.44 8.27 21.75
CA GLY A 193 -2.52 7.42 22.24
C GLY A 193 -3.70 7.35 21.27
N GLY A 194 -4.16 6.13 20.96
CA GLY A 194 -5.34 5.91 20.14
C GLY A 194 -5.21 6.32 18.67
N SER A 195 -3.97 6.45 18.17
CA SER A 195 -3.68 6.89 16.80
C SER A 195 -3.65 5.75 15.77
N HIS A 196 -3.61 4.51 16.23
CA HIS A 196 -3.41 3.34 15.38
C HIS A 196 -4.44 2.25 15.64
N TRP A 197 -4.65 1.42 14.62
CA TRP A 197 -5.35 0.15 14.73
C TRP A 197 -4.34 -0.99 14.88
N GLN A 198 -4.50 -1.80 15.90
CA GLN A 198 -3.78 -3.06 16.07
C GLN A 198 -4.66 -4.21 15.62
N LEU A 199 -4.06 -5.18 14.93
CA LEU A 199 -4.68 -6.43 14.52
C LEU A 199 -3.66 -7.57 14.52
N SER A 200 -4.14 -8.80 14.43
CA SER A 200 -3.34 -9.98 14.12
C SER A 200 -3.82 -10.56 12.79
N TRP A 201 -2.87 -10.95 11.94
CA TRP A 201 -3.18 -11.61 10.68
C TRP A 201 -3.72 -13.01 10.94
N SER A 202 -4.62 -13.46 10.10
CA SER A 202 -5.32 -14.74 10.24
C SER A 202 -4.99 -15.66 9.08
N SER A 203 -4.93 -16.96 9.36
CA SER A 203 -4.88 -17.97 8.32
C SER A 203 -6.12 -17.90 7.42
N ASN A 204 -5.94 -18.17 6.15
CA ASN A 204 -6.97 -18.24 5.14
C ASN A 204 -6.80 -19.50 4.27
N SER A 205 -7.65 -19.71 3.29
CA SER A 205 -7.62 -20.91 2.44
C SER A 205 -6.37 -21.04 1.57
N ASN A 206 -5.63 -19.97 1.34
CA ASN A 206 -4.42 -19.96 0.51
C ASN A 206 -3.12 -19.90 1.33
N GLY A 207 -3.20 -19.76 2.64
CA GLY A 207 -2.03 -19.65 3.50
C GLY A 207 -2.28 -18.75 4.68
N HIS A 208 -1.33 -17.86 4.94
CA HIS A 208 -1.44 -16.98 6.10
C HIS A 208 -1.32 -15.51 5.72
N GLY A 209 -0.18 -15.09 5.16
CA GLY A 209 0.15 -13.67 4.93
C GLY A 209 0.46 -12.90 6.22
N VAL A 210 1.46 -12.07 6.13
CA VAL A 210 1.92 -11.16 7.20
C VAL A 210 2.29 -9.82 6.55
N THR A 211 3.00 -8.94 7.26
CA THR A 211 3.58 -7.73 6.68
C THR A 211 5.07 -7.66 7.00
N GLU A 212 5.85 -7.15 6.06
CA GLU A 212 7.31 -7.07 6.13
C GLU A 212 7.80 -5.66 5.79
N GLY A 213 9.09 -5.41 5.88
CA GLY A 213 9.70 -4.20 5.31
C GLY A 213 9.31 -4.06 3.82
N GLY A 214 8.91 -2.88 3.37
CA GLY A 214 8.30 -2.67 2.05
C GLY A 214 6.77 -2.65 2.04
N SER A 215 6.12 -3.32 3.01
CA SER A 215 4.67 -3.21 3.22
C SER A 215 4.25 -1.86 3.83
N SER A 216 5.18 -1.09 4.36
CA SER A 216 4.97 0.25 4.94
C SER A 216 4.06 1.12 4.09
N GLY A 217 3.05 1.73 4.68
CA GLY A 217 2.07 2.57 4.00
C GLY A 217 0.97 1.81 3.25
N SER A 218 0.99 0.47 3.24
CA SER A 218 -0.08 -0.31 2.62
C SER A 218 -1.43 -0.04 3.25
N PRO A 219 -2.51 0.00 2.44
CA PRO A 219 -3.86 0.21 2.95
C PRO A 219 -4.33 -1.00 3.77
N LEU A 220 -5.01 -0.70 4.86
CA LEU A 220 -5.83 -1.65 5.60
C LEU A 220 -7.29 -1.44 5.20
N PHE A 221 -7.91 -2.46 4.60
CA PHE A 221 -9.30 -2.45 4.18
C PHE A 221 -10.20 -3.14 5.21
N ASN A 222 -11.39 -2.60 5.42
CA ASN A 222 -12.48 -3.31 6.09
C ASN A 222 -13.19 -4.27 5.11
N ASN A 223 -14.15 -5.08 5.61
CA ASN A 223 -14.91 -6.02 4.79
C ASN A 223 -15.81 -5.37 3.69
N SER A 224 -15.89 -4.05 3.66
CA SER A 224 -16.63 -3.29 2.62
C SER A 224 -15.69 -2.68 1.57
N GLY A 225 -14.41 -3.07 1.53
CA GLY A 225 -13.42 -2.52 0.59
C GLY A 225 -13.00 -1.07 0.87
N GLN A 226 -13.26 -0.55 2.09
CA GLN A 226 -12.89 0.82 2.43
C GLN A 226 -11.59 0.85 3.25
N ILE A 227 -10.69 1.75 2.89
CA ILE A 227 -9.46 2.00 3.65
C ILE A 227 -9.82 2.59 5.02
N ILE A 228 -9.28 1.98 6.08
CA ILE A 228 -9.44 2.41 7.47
C ILE A 228 -8.11 2.82 8.13
N GLY A 229 -7.00 2.66 7.44
CA GLY A 229 -5.67 3.04 7.90
C GLY A 229 -4.57 2.66 6.90
N THR A 230 -3.35 3.07 7.23
CA THR A 230 -2.12 2.69 6.52
C THR A 230 -1.17 1.99 7.48
N LEU A 231 -0.34 1.08 6.96
CA LEU A 231 0.61 0.33 7.79
C LEU A 231 1.78 1.21 8.25
N THR A 232 1.91 1.36 9.56
CA THR A 232 3.11 1.94 10.18
C THR A 232 4.17 0.87 10.44
N GLY A 233 3.78 -0.26 11.04
CA GLY A 233 4.70 -1.34 11.35
C GLY A 233 4.06 -2.44 12.19
N GLY A 234 4.90 -3.35 12.67
CA GLY A 234 4.46 -4.47 13.50
C GLY A 234 5.56 -5.48 13.73
N SER A 235 5.19 -6.59 14.37
CA SER A 235 6.09 -7.70 14.69
C SER A 235 5.52 -9.04 14.21
N SER A 236 4.74 -9.03 13.13
CA SER A 236 4.19 -10.23 12.52
C SER A 236 5.25 -10.93 11.65
N TYR A 237 5.33 -12.24 11.77
CA TYR A 237 6.20 -13.11 10.98
C TYR A 237 5.44 -14.39 10.61
N CYS A 238 5.91 -15.15 9.62
CA CYS A 238 5.26 -16.37 9.17
C CYS A 238 4.98 -17.40 10.28
N ASN A 239 5.78 -17.41 11.33
CA ASN A 239 5.62 -18.28 12.50
C ASN A 239 4.92 -17.61 13.70
N THR A 240 4.69 -16.30 13.64
CA THR A 240 4.01 -15.47 14.65
C THR A 240 3.24 -14.35 13.98
N PRO A 241 2.11 -14.68 13.38
CA PRO A 241 1.32 -13.78 12.56
C PRO A 241 0.55 -12.71 13.37
#